data_f1b8e3b00b3f336fa245ade034e780c9
#
_entry.id   f1b8e3b00b3f336fa245ade034e780c9
#
_cell.length_a   1.000
_cell.length_b   1.000
_cell.length_c   1.000
_cell.angle_alpha   90.00
_cell.angle_beta   90.00
_cell.angle_gamma   90.00
#
_symmetry.space_group_name_H-M   'P 1'
#
loop_
_entity.id
_entity.type
_entity.pdbx_description
1 polymer ?
#
loop_
_entity_poly.entity_id
_entity_poly.type
_entity_poly.pdbx_seq_one_letter_code
_entity_poly.pdbx_strand_id
1 'polypeptide(L)'
;MLPITSSRMGCLLDSLDRGYRVLGICSSSYWRSQTDAMENDGPLLTIGELARRAGAPVRTIRFWSDSGLVPPASRTDGDRRLYDAACVARLELVTTLRELGVSLANVRRVLGGQVTTAEVAAIHLEALDTEIRTLRLRRAVVAAVVKRSADGEEMGMINKLARLSAAERRQIIDDFTAEVFRGLDPSPARFARWAAAPDLPDDPSAEQVEAWVDLAELVADRGSREQVRQVAGIGVQIQSGRWLVDVERAQDEAEAACQRGVPPESAEAARIVAQILAGTPGAQRRAEFLAQLEAATDPRIERYWELTAVISGRGPFPSVQRALEWLAAALRASQGRKEAGR
;
A
#
# COMPACT_ATOMS: atom_id res chain seq x y z
N MET A 1 -29.27 6.60 8.15
CA MET A 1 -29.78 6.31 6.79
C MET A 1 -29.86 7.64 6.04
N LEU A 2 -28.79 8.03 5.36
CA LEU A 2 -28.70 9.21 4.50
C LEU A 2 -28.00 8.76 3.20
N PRO A 3 -28.51 9.11 2.04
CA PRO A 3 -27.98 8.61 0.77
C PRO A 3 -26.73 9.39 0.36
N ILE A 4 -25.66 8.66 0.03
CA ILE A 4 -24.46 9.19 -0.59
C ILE A 4 -24.80 9.52 -2.04
N THR A 5 -24.84 10.81 -2.34
CA THR A 5 -25.17 11.35 -3.64
C THR A 5 -24.06 11.09 -4.67
N SER A 6 -24.45 10.48 -5.75
CA SER A 6 -23.74 10.17 -7.00
C SER A 6 -23.20 11.40 -7.78
N SER A 7 -22.79 12.48 -7.11
CA SER A 7 -22.52 13.76 -7.78
C SER A 7 -21.01 14.05 -8.05
N ARG A 8 -20.09 13.18 -7.65
CA ARG A 8 -18.65 13.41 -7.90
C ARG A 8 -18.05 12.65 -9.08
N MET A 9 -18.74 11.65 -9.59
CA MET A 9 -18.27 10.88 -10.75
C MET A 9 -18.67 11.55 -12.08
N GLY A 10 -19.73 12.35 -12.12
CA GLY A 10 -20.15 13.11 -13.30
C GLY A 10 -19.20 14.25 -13.69
N CYS A 11 -18.49 14.85 -12.73
CA CYS A 11 -17.61 16.00 -12.98
C CYS A 11 -16.24 15.64 -13.57
N LEU A 12 -15.78 14.39 -13.35
CA LEU A 12 -14.51 13.89 -13.92
C LEU A 12 -14.69 13.44 -15.39
N LEU A 13 -15.85 12.90 -15.74
CA LEU A 13 -16.15 12.51 -17.10
C LEU A 13 -16.40 13.73 -17.99
N ASP A 14 -17.00 14.80 -17.47
CA ASP A 14 -17.23 16.06 -18.19
C ASP A 14 -15.94 16.86 -18.47
N SER A 15 -14.90 16.66 -17.64
CA SER A 15 -13.56 17.26 -17.83
C SER A 15 -12.78 16.54 -18.94
N LEU A 16 -12.95 15.24 -19.08
CA LEU A 16 -12.32 14.43 -20.14
C LEU A 16 -12.99 14.67 -21.49
N ASP A 17 -14.32 14.86 -21.53
CA ASP A 17 -15.07 15.11 -22.76
C ASP A 17 -14.74 16.47 -23.41
N ARG A 18 -14.34 17.48 -22.62
CA ARG A 18 -13.90 18.79 -23.14
C ARG A 18 -12.50 18.79 -23.75
N GLY A 19 -11.60 17.89 -23.31
CA GLY A 19 -10.25 17.77 -23.85
C GLY A 19 -10.20 17.00 -25.19
N TYR A 20 -11.12 16.08 -25.42
CA TYR A 20 -11.14 15.23 -26.61
C TYR A 20 -11.94 15.82 -27.81
N ARG A 21 -12.72 16.89 -27.61
CA ARG A 21 -13.38 17.58 -28.71
C ARG A 21 -12.45 18.30 -29.68
N VAL A 22 -11.19 18.49 -29.33
CA VAL A 22 -10.20 19.15 -30.21
C VAL A 22 -9.59 18.20 -31.25
N LEU A 23 -9.68 16.87 -31.06
CA LEU A 23 -9.06 15.91 -31.99
C LEU A 23 -10.04 15.13 -32.88
N GLY A 24 -11.36 15.32 -32.77
CA GLY A 24 -12.33 14.81 -33.74
C GLY A 24 -12.34 13.29 -34.01
N ILE A 25 -11.75 12.46 -33.13
CA ILE A 25 -11.48 11.05 -33.40
C ILE A 25 -12.22 10.17 -32.39
N CYS A 26 -13.54 10.08 -32.51
CA CYS A 26 -14.29 9.09 -31.73
C CYS A 26 -15.64 8.74 -32.30
N SER A 27 -15.69 7.91 -33.31
CA SER A 27 -16.72 6.89 -33.52
C SER A 27 -16.40 6.05 -34.77
N SER A 28 -16.82 4.79 -34.79
CA SER A 28 -16.75 3.94 -36.00
C SER A 28 -17.57 4.52 -37.18
N SER A 29 -18.50 5.43 -36.92
CA SER A 29 -19.21 6.23 -37.90
C SER A 29 -18.33 7.32 -38.53
N TYR A 30 -17.38 7.89 -37.77
CA TYR A 30 -16.47 8.90 -38.31
C TYR A 30 -15.54 8.32 -39.40
N TRP A 31 -15.02 7.12 -39.18
CA TRP A 31 -14.18 6.45 -40.17
C TRP A 31 -14.98 5.99 -41.40
N ARG A 32 -16.19 5.49 -41.23
CA ARG A 32 -17.09 5.16 -42.37
C ARG A 32 -17.51 6.40 -43.14
N SER A 33 -17.85 7.48 -42.47
CA SER A 33 -18.25 8.73 -43.17
C SER A 33 -17.08 9.43 -43.85
N GLN A 34 -15.85 9.29 -43.34
CA GLN A 34 -14.67 9.84 -44.01
C GLN A 34 -14.24 9.00 -45.22
N THR A 35 -14.43 7.69 -45.21
CA THR A 35 -14.14 6.84 -46.36
C THR A 35 -15.17 7.02 -47.46
N ASP A 36 -16.43 7.34 -47.12
CA ASP A 36 -17.51 7.58 -48.08
C ASP A 36 -17.60 9.04 -48.61
N ALA A 37 -17.00 10.00 -47.88
CA ALA A 37 -17.04 11.44 -48.19
C ALA A 37 -15.79 12.02 -48.82
N MET A 38 -14.68 11.27 -48.86
CA MET A 38 -13.47 11.66 -49.60
C MET A 38 -13.55 11.03 -50.99
N GLU A 39 -14.12 11.72 -51.95
CA GLU A 39 -13.78 11.51 -53.36
C GLU A 39 -12.25 11.54 -53.45
N ASN A 40 -11.67 10.42 -53.87
CA ASN A 40 -10.28 10.04 -53.74
C ASN A 40 -9.42 10.76 -54.79
N ASP A 41 -9.38 12.09 -54.75
CA ASP A 41 -8.69 12.94 -55.72
C ASP A 41 -7.34 13.45 -55.23
N GLY A 42 -6.80 12.84 -54.16
CA GLY A 42 -5.47 13.11 -53.65
C GLY A 42 -4.37 12.30 -54.38
N PRO A 43 -3.12 12.79 -54.41
CA PRO A 43 -2.02 12.08 -55.08
C PRO A 43 -1.80 10.73 -54.40
N LEU A 44 -1.77 9.66 -55.18
CA LEU A 44 -1.43 8.32 -54.73
C LEU A 44 0.06 8.26 -54.38
N LEU A 45 0.39 7.77 -53.21
CA LEU A 45 1.75 7.66 -52.69
C LEU A 45 2.33 6.29 -52.94
N THR A 46 3.58 6.24 -53.30
CA THR A 46 4.38 5.00 -53.26
C THR A 46 4.70 4.59 -51.83
N ILE A 47 5.09 3.33 -51.61
CA ILE A 47 5.50 2.85 -50.27
C ILE A 47 6.65 3.66 -49.71
N GLY A 48 7.57 4.16 -50.54
CA GLY A 48 8.70 5.00 -50.10
C GLY A 48 8.23 6.39 -49.63
N GLU A 49 7.27 6.99 -50.31
CA GLU A 49 6.67 8.28 -49.93
C GLU A 49 5.87 8.14 -48.65
N LEU A 50 5.08 7.06 -48.57
CA LEU A 50 4.30 6.73 -47.35
C LEU A 50 5.23 6.53 -46.16
N ALA A 51 6.37 5.83 -46.33
CA ALA A 51 7.37 5.61 -45.30
C ALA A 51 8.02 6.91 -44.80
N ARG A 52 8.35 7.81 -45.70
CA ARG A 52 8.91 9.12 -45.34
C ARG A 52 7.89 9.97 -44.55
N ARG A 53 6.62 9.96 -44.99
CA ARG A 53 5.56 10.74 -44.37
C ARG A 53 5.22 10.23 -42.95
N ALA A 54 5.21 8.90 -42.75
CA ALA A 54 4.88 8.27 -41.47
C ALA A 54 6.08 8.07 -40.52
N GLY A 55 7.29 8.42 -40.98
CA GLY A 55 8.50 8.19 -40.18
C GLY A 55 8.80 6.71 -39.90
N ALA A 56 8.22 5.78 -40.67
CA ALA A 56 8.32 4.35 -40.46
C ALA A 56 9.18 3.65 -41.53
N PRO A 57 9.97 2.61 -41.20
CA PRO A 57 10.74 1.87 -42.16
C PRO A 57 9.87 1.22 -43.25
N VAL A 58 10.28 1.27 -44.50
CA VAL A 58 9.58 0.66 -45.65
C VAL A 58 9.25 -0.81 -45.40
N ARG A 59 10.17 -1.57 -44.75
CA ARG A 59 9.95 -2.98 -44.43
C ARG A 59 8.77 -3.17 -43.46
N THR A 60 8.58 -2.28 -42.50
CA THR A 60 7.51 -2.32 -41.52
C THR A 60 6.15 -2.05 -42.21
N ILE A 61 6.10 -1.05 -43.09
CA ILE A 61 4.91 -0.74 -43.87
C ILE A 61 4.56 -1.89 -44.82
N ARG A 62 5.56 -2.50 -45.44
CA ARG A 62 5.37 -3.68 -46.32
C ARG A 62 4.75 -4.83 -45.50
N PHE A 63 5.28 -5.12 -44.31
CA PHE A 63 4.73 -6.13 -43.40
C PHE A 63 3.27 -5.83 -43.00
N TRP A 64 2.96 -4.58 -42.65
CA TRP A 64 1.60 -4.19 -42.31
C TRP A 64 0.66 -4.25 -43.52
N SER A 65 1.16 -3.93 -44.70
CA SER A 65 0.40 -4.03 -45.95
C SER A 65 0.12 -5.51 -46.30
N ASP A 66 1.13 -6.38 -46.18
CA ASP A 66 0.99 -7.81 -46.45
C ASP A 66 0.08 -8.52 -45.42
N SER A 67 0.10 -8.03 -44.18
CA SER A 67 -0.79 -8.54 -43.10
C SER A 67 -2.21 -7.97 -43.12
N GLY A 68 -2.54 -7.12 -44.11
CA GLY A 68 -3.86 -6.52 -44.28
C GLY A 68 -4.17 -5.39 -43.26
N LEU A 69 -3.20 -4.97 -42.46
CA LEU A 69 -3.38 -3.84 -41.54
C LEU A 69 -3.48 -2.51 -42.27
N VAL A 70 -2.66 -2.32 -43.32
CA VAL A 70 -2.69 -1.12 -44.20
C VAL A 70 -2.67 -1.61 -45.67
N PRO A 71 -3.81 -2.11 -46.18
CA PRO A 71 -3.86 -2.59 -47.56
C PRO A 71 -3.62 -1.42 -48.53
N PRO A 72 -2.98 -1.67 -49.69
CA PRO A 72 -2.87 -0.60 -50.71
C PRO A 72 -4.20 -0.27 -51.30
N ALA A 73 -4.42 1.01 -51.66
CA ALA A 73 -5.63 1.48 -52.33
C ALA A 73 -5.71 0.94 -53.80
N SER A 74 -4.55 0.88 -54.48
CA SER A 74 -4.45 0.36 -55.85
C SER A 74 -3.05 -0.16 -56.13
N ARG A 75 -2.87 -0.69 -57.37
CA ARG A 75 -1.54 -1.08 -57.89
C ARG A 75 -1.36 -0.47 -59.28
N THR A 76 -0.14 -0.14 -59.64
CA THR A 76 0.20 0.26 -61.01
C THR A 76 0.19 -0.95 -61.96
N ASP A 77 0.25 -0.71 -63.23
CA ASP A 77 0.41 -1.75 -64.30
C ASP A 77 1.65 -2.62 -64.06
N GLY A 78 2.66 -2.10 -63.39
CA GLY A 78 3.87 -2.83 -62.99
C GLY A 78 3.77 -3.45 -61.56
N ASP A 79 2.58 -3.69 -61.04
CA ASP A 79 2.29 -4.32 -59.72
C ASP A 79 2.86 -3.56 -58.50
N ARG A 80 3.19 -2.28 -58.65
CA ARG A 80 3.63 -1.45 -57.52
C ARG A 80 2.43 -0.97 -56.70
N ARG A 81 2.50 -1.09 -55.37
CA ARG A 81 1.47 -0.67 -54.43
C ARG A 81 1.38 0.85 -54.37
N LEU A 82 0.16 1.36 -54.43
CA LEU A 82 -0.17 2.77 -54.28
C LEU A 82 -1.13 2.95 -53.08
N TYR A 83 -0.91 4.02 -52.34
CA TYR A 83 -1.62 4.32 -51.09
C TYR A 83 -2.27 5.72 -51.19
N ASP A 84 -3.49 5.82 -50.79
CA ASP A 84 -4.29 7.06 -50.75
C ASP A 84 -4.27 7.70 -49.35
N ALA A 85 -5.00 8.77 -49.16
CA ALA A 85 -5.13 9.49 -47.91
C ALA A 85 -5.74 8.61 -46.80
N ALA A 86 -6.65 7.70 -47.11
CA ALA A 86 -7.23 6.77 -46.14
C ALA A 86 -6.16 5.76 -45.63
N CYS A 87 -5.29 5.29 -46.52
CA CYS A 87 -4.14 4.46 -46.14
C CYS A 87 -3.18 5.20 -45.21
N VAL A 88 -2.94 6.51 -45.45
CA VAL A 88 -2.11 7.36 -44.55
C VAL A 88 -2.72 7.44 -43.18
N ALA A 89 -3.99 7.83 -43.06
CA ALA A 89 -4.68 7.93 -41.77
C ALA A 89 -4.71 6.60 -41.03
N ARG A 90 -4.92 5.49 -41.74
CA ARG A 90 -4.90 4.14 -41.19
C ARG A 90 -3.51 3.76 -40.70
N LEU A 91 -2.45 4.14 -41.42
CA LEU A 91 -1.07 3.91 -41.02
C LEU A 91 -0.70 4.72 -39.77
N GLU A 92 -1.09 5.98 -39.67
CA GLU A 92 -0.88 6.84 -38.52
C GLU A 92 -1.51 6.22 -37.26
N LEU A 93 -2.77 5.74 -37.36
CA LEU A 93 -3.43 5.04 -36.25
C LEU A 93 -2.69 3.77 -35.84
N VAL A 94 -2.26 2.93 -36.80
CA VAL A 94 -1.48 1.72 -36.52
C VAL A 94 -0.16 2.08 -35.81
N THR A 95 0.54 3.08 -36.29
CA THR A 95 1.80 3.54 -35.71
C THR A 95 1.61 4.01 -34.28
N THR A 96 0.65 4.90 -34.03
CA THR A 96 0.34 5.43 -32.69
C THR A 96 0.00 4.31 -31.71
N LEU A 97 -0.89 3.39 -32.08
CA LEU A 97 -1.27 2.28 -31.20
C LEU A 97 -0.07 1.36 -30.89
N ARG A 98 0.82 1.16 -31.86
CA ARG A 98 2.05 0.36 -31.67
C ARG A 98 3.08 1.05 -30.80
N GLU A 99 3.26 2.34 -30.94
CA GLU A 99 4.14 3.15 -30.06
C GLU A 99 3.65 3.14 -28.63
N LEU A 100 2.35 3.12 -28.41
CA LEU A 100 1.75 2.94 -27.08
C LEU A 100 1.85 1.51 -26.56
N GLY A 101 2.38 0.55 -27.33
CA GLY A 101 2.56 -0.85 -26.90
C GLY A 101 1.35 -1.75 -27.14
N VAL A 102 0.27 -1.27 -27.79
CA VAL A 102 -0.92 -2.06 -28.10
C VAL A 102 -0.56 -3.21 -29.06
N SER A 103 -1.00 -4.43 -28.76
CA SER A 103 -0.68 -5.62 -29.56
C SER A 103 -1.29 -5.52 -30.99
N LEU A 104 -0.62 -6.14 -31.98
CA LEU A 104 -1.14 -6.18 -33.36
C LEU A 104 -2.52 -6.85 -33.46
N ALA A 105 -2.82 -7.80 -32.57
CA ALA A 105 -4.13 -8.42 -32.52
C ALA A 105 -5.23 -7.39 -32.16
N ASN A 106 -4.99 -6.56 -31.16
CA ASN A 106 -5.90 -5.51 -30.76
C ASN A 106 -6.00 -4.40 -31.82
N VAL A 107 -4.88 -4.03 -32.47
CA VAL A 107 -4.88 -3.10 -33.60
C VAL A 107 -5.81 -3.61 -34.72
N ARG A 108 -5.74 -4.91 -35.07
CA ARG A 108 -6.65 -5.51 -36.07
C ARG A 108 -8.11 -5.42 -35.66
N ARG A 109 -8.42 -5.66 -34.38
CA ARG A 109 -9.80 -5.56 -33.85
C ARG A 109 -10.36 -4.13 -33.96
N VAL A 110 -9.52 -3.12 -33.65
CA VAL A 110 -9.89 -1.69 -33.81
C VAL A 110 -10.15 -1.38 -35.26
N LEU A 111 -9.23 -1.73 -36.16
CA LEU A 111 -9.33 -1.46 -37.61
C LEU A 111 -10.50 -2.21 -38.27
N GLY A 112 -10.87 -3.36 -37.72
CA GLY A 112 -12.05 -4.13 -38.14
C GLY A 112 -13.37 -3.65 -37.53
N GLY A 113 -13.37 -2.60 -36.70
CA GLY A 113 -14.56 -2.06 -36.04
C GLY A 113 -15.20 -3.00 -35.02
N GLN A 114 -14.45 -4.03 -34.55
CA GLN A 114 -14.93 -4.97 -33.55
C GLN A 114 -14.88 -4.40 -32.14
N VAL A 115 -13.98 -3.46 -31.89
CA VAL A 115 -13.78 -2.73 -30.63
C VAL A 115 -13.40 -1.29 -30.95
N THR A 116 -13.72 -0.39 -30.06
CA THR A 116 -13.31 1.01 -30.19
C THR A 116 -11.85 1.20 -29.74
N THR A 117 -11.21 2.26 -30.19
CA THR A 117 -9.88 2.66 -29.73
C THR A 117 -9.89 2.93 -28.22
N ALA A 118 -10.98 3.52 -27.69
CA ALA A 118 -11.14 3.82 -26.28
C ALA A 118 -11.20 2.55 -25.41
N GLU A 119 -11.94 1.51 -25.84
CA GLU A 119 -12.00 0.23 -25.11
C GLU A 119 -10.63 -0.45 -25.05
N VAL A 120 -9.89 -0.47 -26.18
CA VAL A 120 -8.55 -1.07 -26.19
C VAL A 120 -7.59 -0.25 -25.35
N ALA A 121 -7.65 1.08 -25.39
CA ALA A 121 -6.82 1.95 -24.57
C ALA A 121 -7.11 1.75 -23.07
N ALA A 122 -8.37 1.61 -22.66
CA ALA A 122 -8.76 1.36 -21.28
C ALA A 122 -8.18 0.03 -20.76
N ILE A 123 -8.33 -1.07 -21.52
CA ILE A 123 -7.75 -2.38 -21.15
C ILE A 123 -6.22 -2.31 -21.08
N HIS A 124 -5.59 -1.59 -22.01
CA HIS A 124 -4.13 -1.46 -22.03
C HIS A 124 -3.62 -0.61 -20.87
N LEU A 125 -4.35 0.43 -20.47
CA LEU A 125 -4.04 1.23 -19.28
C LEU A 125 -4.08 0.38 -18.00
N GLU A 126 -5.11 -0.43 -17.80
CA GLU A 126 -5.20 -1.36 -16.67
C GLU A 126 -4.02 -2.35 -16.61
N ALA A 127 -3.61 -2.87 -17.79
CA ALA A 127 -2.45 -3.74 -17.88
C ALA A 127 -1.15 -3.04 -17.48
N LEU A 128 -0.95 -1.80 -17.96
CA LEU A 128 0.21 -0.96 -17.61
C LEU A 128 0.22 -0.61 -16.11
N ASP A 129 -0.93 -0.25 -15.53
CA ASP A 129 -1.03 0.04 -14.10
C ASP A 129 -0.66 -1.19 -13.25
N THR A 130 -1.07 -2.38 -13.69
CA THR A 130 -0.71 -3.64 -13.04
C THR A 130 0.78 -3.95 -13.14
N GLU A 131 1.38 -3.69 -14.31
CA GLU A 131 2.82 -3.86 -14.52
C GLU A 131 3.64 -2.86 -13.68
N ILE A 132 3.22 -1.60 -13.64
CA ILE A 132 3.83 -0.55 -12.82
C ILE A 132 3.79 -0.95 -11.34
N ARG A 133 2.65 -1.38 -10.80
CA ARG A 133 2.54 -1.88 -9.41
C ARG A 133 3.50 -3.03 -9.16
N THR A 134 3.57 -3.98 -10.07
CA THR A 134 4.47 -5.14 -9.97
C THR A 134 5.94 -4.73 -9.95
N LEU A 135 6.34 -3.80 -10.83
CA LEU A 135 7.73 -3.30 -10.90
C LEU A 135 8.11 -2.47 -9.66
N ARG A 136 7.18 -1.67 -9.14
CA ARG A 136 7.38 -0.90 -7.89
C ARG A 136 7.61 -1.82 -6.71
N LEU A 137 6.77 -2.85 -6.55
CA LEU A 137 6.96 -3.85 -5.49
C LEU A 137 8.30 -4.57 -5.62
N ARG A 138 8.66 -5.03 -6.82
CA ARG A 138 9.97 -5.66 -7.06
C ARG A 138 11.13 -4.75 -6.70
N ARG A 139 11.04 -3.47 -7.08
CA ARG A 139 12.05 -2.46 -6.74
C ARG A 139 12.17 -2.29 -5.22
N ALA A 140 11.05 -2.21 -4.49
CA ALA A 140 11.05 -2.09 -3.04
C ALA A 140 11.69 -3.32 -2.37
N VAL A 141 11.35 -4.54 -2.82
CA VAL A 141 11.97 -5.79 -2.34
C VAL A 141 13.49 -5.79 -2.55
N VAL A 142 13.96 -5.45 -3.74
CA VAL A 142 15.41 -5.39 -4.03
C VAL A 142 16.10 -4.34 -3.17
N ALA A 143 15.47 -3.17 -2.95
CA ALA A 143 16.02 -2.14 -2.09
C ALA A 143 16.10 -2.58 -0.63
N ALA A 144 15.09 -3.30 -0.12
CA ALA A 144 15.10 -3.89 1.22
C ALA A 144 16.23 -4.92 1.38
N VAL A 145 16.41 -5.81 0.39
CA VAL A 145 17.49 -6.79 0.37
C VAL A 145 18.86 -6.11 0.45
N VAL A 146 19.08 -5.04 -0.32
CA VAL A 146 20.32 -4.27 -0.32
C VAL A 146 20.56 -3.63 1.05
N LYS A 147 19.54 -3.00 1.63
CA LYS A 147 19.64 -2.30 2.92
C LYS A 147 19.95 -3.26 4.07
N ARG A 148 19.31 -4.44 4.10
CA ARG A 148 19.52 -5.47 5.12
C ARG A 148 20.81 -6.26 4.91
N SER A 149 21.48 -6.12 3.76
CA SER A 149 22.58 -7.00 3.32
C SER A 149 22.19 -8.47 3.38
N ALA A 150 20.94 -8.77 3.03
CA ALA A 150 20.30 -10.07 3.16
C ALA A 150 21.02 -11.14 2.33
N ASP A 151 21.15 -12.33 2.88
CA ASP A 151 21.63 -13.50 2.15
C ASP A 151 20.56 -14.08 1.19
N GLY A 152 20.88 -15.20 0.55
CA GLY A 152 19.97 -15.81 -0.43
C GLY A 152 18.67 -16.35 0.18
N GLU A 153 18.71 -16.87 1.41
CA GLU A 153 17.55 -17.40 2.12
C GLU A 153 16.64 -16.27 2.60
N GLU A 154 17.22 -15.26 3.23
CA GLU A 154 16.51 -14.06 3.68
C GLU A 154 15.90 -13.29 2.50
N MET A 155 16.60 -13.16 1.37
CA MET A 155 16.05 -12.59 0.14
C MET A 155 14.82 -13.36 -0.34
N GLY A 156 14.88 -14.70 -0.30
CA GLY A 156 13.74 -15.55 -0.65
C GLY A 156 12.53 -15.29 0.24
N MET A 157 12.74 -15.15 1.55
CA MET A 157 11.69 -14.85 2.52
C MET A 157 11.10 -13.45 2.33
N ILE A 158 11.93 -12.42 2.17
CA ILE A 158 11.49 -11.04 1.90
C ILE A 158 10.60 -11.02 0.65
N ASN A 159 11.05 -11.64 -0.45
CA ASN A 159 10.27 -11.70 -1.68
C ASN A 159 8.94 -12.45 -1.51
N LYS A 160 8.92 -13.56 -0.75
CA LYS A 160 7.70 -14.32 -0.47
C LYS A 160 6.69 -13.48 0.32
N LEU A 161 7.12 -12.86 1.42
CA LEU A 161 6.26 -12.05 2.29
C LEU A 161 5.74 -10.78 1.59
N ALA A 162 6.59 -10.12 0.79
CA ALA A 162 6.20 -8.94 0.03
C ALA A 162 5.16 -9.23 -1.07
N ARG A 163 5.14 -10.45 -1.61
CA ARG A 163 4.20 -10.86 -2.67
C ARG A 163 2.87 -11.38 -2.16
N LEU A 164 2.69 -11.50 -0.85
CA LEU A 164 1.39 -11.86 -0.30
C LEU A 164 0.32 -10.82 -0.71
N SER A 165 -0.85 -11.31 -1.06
CA SER A 165 -2.02 -10.45 -1.27
C SER A 165 -2.45 -9.75 0.02
N ALA A 166 -3.23 -8.69 -0.10
CA ALA A 166 -3.81 -8.02 1.07
C ALA A 166 -4.61 -8.99 1.95
N ALA A 167 -5.33 -9.95 1.34
CA ALA A 167 -6.08 -10.97 2.07
C ALA A 167 -5.17 -11.92 2.86
N GLU A 168 -4.07 -12.39 2.26
CA GLU A 168 -3.11 -13.26 2.94
C GLU A 168 -2.38 -12.53 4.08
N ARG A 169 -2.00 -11.27 3.87
CA ARG A 169 -1.42 -10.44 4.93
C ARG A 169 -2.39 -10.24 6.10
N ARG A 170 -3.65 -9.95 5.77
CA ARG A 170 -4.73 -9.83 6.77
C ARG A 170 -4.91 -11.12 7.55
N GLN A 171 -4.93 -12.28 6.89
CA GLN A 171 -5.05 -13.57 7.55
C GLN A 171 -3.95 -13.82 8.59
N ILE A 172 -2.69 -13.45 8.29
CA ILE A 172 -1.59 -13.57 9.25
C ILE A 172 -1.86 -12.77 10.53
N ILE A 173 -2.37 -11.54 10.40
CA ILE A 173 -2.69 -10.68 11.56
C ILE A 173 -3.95 -11.16 12.29
N ASP A 174 -4.96 -11.63 11.57
CA ASP A 174 -6.19 -12.19 12.14
C ASP A 174 -5.89 -13.45 12.96
N ASP A 175 -5.08 -14.37 12.43
CA ASP A 175 -4.65 -15.59 13.12
C ASP A 175 -3.86 -15.25 14.40
N PHE A 176 -2.92 -14.32 14.31
CA PHE A 176 -2.18 -13.81 15.47
C PHE A 176 -3.10 -13.21 16.51
N THR A 177 -4.02 -12.32 16.10
CA THR A 177 -4.94 -11.64 17.01
C THR A 177 -5.89 -12.63 17.66
N ALA A 178 -6.44 -13.58 16.90
CA ALA A 178 -7.30 -14.62 17.43
C ALA A 178 -6.60 -15.51 18.47
N GLU A 179 -5.33 -15.82 18.26
CA GLU A 179 -4.52 -16.60 19.21
C GLU A 179 -4.22 -15.80 20.48
N VAL A 180 -3.79 -14.54 20.34
CA VAL A 180 -3.48 -13.63 21.46
C VAL A 180 -4.68 -13.43 22.36
N PHE A 181 -5.88 -13.22 21.79
CA PHE A 181 -7.09 -12.95 22.55
C PHE A 181 -7.91 -14.20 22.90
N ARG A 182 -7.42 -15.40 22.60
CA ARG A 182 -8.15 -16.64 22.90
C ARG A 182 -8.46 -16.77 24.40
N GLY A 183 -9.73 -16.77 24.77
CA GLY A 183 -10.21 -16.86 26.15
C GLY A 183 -10.10 -15.56 26.94
N LEU A 184 -9.74 -14.44 26.31
CA LEU A 184 -9.87 -13.09 26.84
C LEU A 184 -11.18 -12.48 26.34
N ASP A 185 -11.73 -11.50 27.09
CA ASP A 185 -12.92 -10.73 26.71
C ASP A 185 -12.57 -9.25 26.54
N PRO A 186 -11.90 -8.87 25.43
CA PRO A 186 -11.54 -7.49 25.17
C PRO A 186 -12.75 -6.68 24.70
N SER A 187 -12.77 -5.35 24.95
CA SER A 187 -13.76 -4.50 24.28
C SER A 187 -13.62 -4.59 22.75
N PRO A 188 -14.72 -4.39 22.00
CA PRO A 188 -14.68 -4.36 20.55
C PRO A 188 -13.65 -3.36 20.00
N ALA A 189 -13.52 -2.20 20.60
CA ALA A 189 -12.55 -1.17 20.19
C ALA A 189 -11.10 -1.61 20.39
N ARG A 190 -10.79 -2.28 21.51
CA ARG A 190 -9.46 -2.82 21.78
C ARG A 190 -9.11 -3.95 20.82
N PHE A 191 -10.03 -4.90 20.65
CA PHE A 191 -9.85 -5.99 19.68
C PHE A 191 -9.63 -5.44 18.27
N ALA A 192 -10.49 -4.51 17.82
CA ALA A 192 -10.38 -3.89 16.51
C ALA A 192 -9.04 -3.17 16.30
N ARG A 193 -8.49 -2.54 17.34
CA ARG A 193 -7.18 -1.88 17.26
C ARG A 193 -6.05 -2.87 16.96
N TRP A 194 -6.04 -4.04 17.60
CA TRP A 194 -5.04 -5.08 17.38
C TRP A 194 -5.27 -5.84 16.07
N ALA A 195 -6.53 -6.05 15.71
CA ALA A 195 -6.92 -6.70 14.45
C ALA A 195 -6.83 -5.78 13.22
N ALA A 196 -6.52 -4.48 13.42
CA ALA A 196 -6.32 -3.55 12.32
C ALA A 196 -5.01 -3.87 11.59
N ALA A 197 -5.08 -4.85 10.68
CA ALA A 197 -3.95 -5.21 9.84
C ALA A 197 -3.49 -4.00 9.03
N PRO A 198 -2.19 -3.64 9.05
CA PRO A 198 -1.69 -2.58 8.20
C PRO A 198 -1.71 -3.04 6.74
N ASP A 199 -2.28 -2.22 5.86
CA ASP A 199 -2.25 -2.48 4.42
C ASP A 199 -0.96 -1.88 3.82
N LEU A 200 -0.18 -2.74 3.16
CA LEU A 200 0.96 -2.29 2.37
C LEU A 200 0.40 -1.57 1.13
N PRO A 201 0.80 -0.32 0.84
CA PRO A 201 0.28 0.43 -0.29
C PRO A 201 0.67 -0.20 -1.63
N ASP A 202 -0.01 0.20 -2.71
CA ASP A 202 0.30 -0.26 -4.08
C ASP A 202 1.72 0.14 -4.56
N ASP A 203 2.27 1.21 -3.99
CA ASP A 203 3.63 1.70 -4.24
C ASP A 203 4.42 1.76 -2.91
N PRO A 204 4.81 0.61 -2.34
CA PRO A 204 5.46 0.58 -1.05
C PRO A 204 6.90 1.07 -1.14
N SER A 205 7.34 1.81 -0.12
CA SER A 205 8.76 2.10 0.06
C SER A 205 9.52 0.84 0.50
N ALA A 206 10.85 0.86 0.37
CA ALA A 206 11.70 -0.21 0.91
C ALA A 206 11.51 -0.37 2.42
N GLU A 207 11.37 0.74 3.14
CA GLU A 207 11.14 0.76 4.59
C GLU A 207 9.81 0.11 4.98
N GLN A 208 8.73 0.33 4.19
CA GLN A 208 7.45 -0.32 4.40
C GLN A 208 7.51 -1.83 4.15
N VAL A 209 8.26 -2.27 3.13
CA VAL A 209 8.47 -3.69 2.86
C VAL A 209 9.26 -4.34 3.99
N GLU A 210 10.34 -3.71 4.47
CA GLU A 210 11.12 -4.18 5.62
C GLU A 210 10.24 -4.28 6.87
N ALA A 211 9.48 -3.22 7.17
CA ALA A 211 8.59 -3.20 8.32
C ALA A 211 7.52 -4.30 8.26
N TRP A 212 7.02 -4.63 7.06
CA TRP A 212 6.11 -5.75 6.89
C TRP A 212 6.78 -7.10 7.17
N VAL A 213 8.02 -7.30 6.68
CA VAL A 213 8.80 -8.52 6.93
C VAL A 213 9.05 -8.68 8.42
N ASP A 214 9.57 -7.62 9.08
CA ASP A 214 9.82 -7.61 10.52
C ASP A 214 8.53 -7.90 11.32
N LEU A 215 7.39 -7.34 10.91
CA LEU A 215 6.11 -7.59 11.57
C LEU A 215 5.67 -9.05 11.40
N ALA A 216 5.82 -9.62 10.20
CA ALA A 216 5.48 -11.01 9.94
C ALA A 216 6.35 -11.97 10.78
N GLU A 217 7.64 -11.67 10.92
CA GLU A 217 8.56 -12.42 11.80
C GLU A 217 8.17 -12.28 13.28
N LEU A 218 7.87 -11.05 13.72
CA LEU A 218 7.46 -10.77 15.10
C LEU A 218 6.19 -11.53 15.48
N VAL A 219 5.18 -11.53 14.63
CA VAL A 219 3.92 -12.23 14.89
C VAL A 219 4.01 -13.75 14.70
N ALA A 220 5.02 -14.25 13.98
CA ALA A 220 5.31 -15.67 13.88
C ALA A 220 6.05 -16.21 15.10
N ASP A 221 6.83 -15.36 15.78
CA ASP A 221 7.62 -15.77 16.95
C ASP A 221 6.74 -16.12 18.15
N ARG A 222 6.94 -17.31 18.71
CA ARG A 222 6.15 -17.82 19.84
C ARG A 222 6.33 -16.98 21.11
N GLY A 223 7.56 -16.52 21.39
CA GLY A 223 7.85 -15.68 22.57
C GLY A 223 7.16 -14.32 22.47
N SER A 224 7.12 -13.75 21.30
CA SER A 224 6.40 -12.49 21.02
C SER A 224 4.89 -12.64 21.20
N ARG A 225 4.31 -13.74 20.73
CA ARG A 225 2.87 -14.04 20.93
C ARG A 225 2.50 -14.16 22.40
N GLU A 226 3.30 -14.86 23.19
CA GLU A 226 3.08 -15.02 24.64
C GLU A 226 3.14 -13.67 25.36
N GLN A 227 4.13 -12.84 25.02
CA GLN A 227 4.27 -11.50 25.61
C GLN A 227 3.11 -10.58 25.24
N VAL A 228 2.72 -10.55 23.96
CA VAL A 228 1.55 -9.77 23.52
C VAL A 228 0.27 -10.25 24.21
N ARG A 229 0.11 -11.58 24.39
CA ARG A 229 -1.01 -12.16 25.14
C ARG A 229 -1.04 -11.71 26.59
N GLN A 230 0.10 -11.66 27.25
CA GLN A 230 0.20 -11.17 28.63
C GLN A 230 -0.26 -9.70 28.72
N VAL A 231 0.23 -8.83 27.83
CA VAL A 231 -0.16 -7.41 27.79
C VAL A 231 -1.64 -7.23 27.38
N ALA A 232 -2.14 -8.04 26.45
CA ALA A 232 -3.56 -8.04 26.10
C ALA A 232 -4.45 -8.40 27.31
N GLY A 233 -4.04 -9.41 28.10
CA GLY A 233 -4.72 -9.79 29.35
C GLY A 233 -4.74 -8.68 30.38
N ILE A 234 -3.61 -7.98 30.59
CA ILE A 234 -3.53 -6.79 31.44
C ILE A 234 -4.55 -5.74 30.97
N GLY A 235 -4.58 -5.46 29.66
CA GLY A 235 -5.50 -4.50 29.09
C GLY A 235 -6.98 -4.85 29.31
N VAL A 236 -7.35 -6.13 29.30
CA VAL A 236 -8.73 -6.58 29.61
C VAL A 236 -9.03 -6.38 31.10
N GLN A 237 -8.08 -6.61 32.00
CA GLN A 237 -8.25 -6.35 33.43
C GLN A 237 -8.47 -4.86 33.73
N ILE A 238 -7.71 -3.98 33.08
CA ILE A 238 -7.88 -2.52 33.19
C ILE A 238 -9.30 -2.15 32.81
N GLN A 239 -9.77 -2.64 31.65
CA GLN A 239 -11.09 -2.33 31.11
C GLN A 239 -12.25 -2.83 31.99
N SER A 240 -12.10 -3.98 32.65
CA SER A 240 -13.14 -4.56 33.53
C SER A 240 -13.27 -3.86 34.89
N GLY A 241 -12.58 -2.74 35.12
CA GLY A 241 -12.57 -2.01 36.38
C GLY A 241 -11.92 -2.79 37.54
N ARG A 242 -11.28 -3.91 37.26
CA ARG A 242 -10.49 -4.68 38.23
C ARG A 242 -9.16 -4.04 38.55
N TRP A 243 -8.81 -3.01 37.82
CA TRP A 243 -7.60 -2.25 37.97
C TRP A 243 -7.81 -1.16 39.03
N LEU A 244 -6.93 -1.13 40.00
CA LEU A 244 -7.05 -0.22 41.16
C LEU A 244 -6.35 1.13 40.95
N VAL A 245 -5.71 1.32 39.82
CA VAL A 245 -4.97 2.53 39.49
C VAL A 245 -5.58 3.13 38.22
N ASP A 246 -5.80 4.42 38.23
CA ASP A 246 -6.13 5.17 37.02
C ASP A 246 -4.91 5.21 36.10
N VAL A 247 -4.94 4.38 35.05
CA VAL A 247 -3.80 4.18 34.13
C VAL A 247 -3.50 5.43 33.32
N GLU A 248 -4.53 6.15 32.86
CA GLU A 248 -4.35 7.38 32.08
C GLU A 248 -3.66 8.43 32.95
N ARG A 249 -4.14 8.64 34.16
CA ARG A 249 -3.52 9.53 35.13
C ARG A 249 -2.10 9.10 35.49
N ALA A 250 -1.86 7.81 35.66
CA ALA A 250 -0.52 7.29 35.97
C ALA A 250 0.46 7.55 34.84
N GLN A 251 0.03 7.41 33.59
CA GLN A 251 0.81 7.76 32.40
C GLN A 251 1.11 9.27 32.31
N ASP A 252 0.12 10.11 32.50
CA ASP A 252 0.27 11.57 32.45
C ASP A 252 1.26 12.08 33.51
N GLU A 253 1.14 11.58 34.74
CA GLU A 253 2.05 11.94 35.83
C GLU A 253 3.49 11.45 35.59
N ALA A 254 3.64 10.25 35.03
CA ALA A 254 4.95 9.69 34.66
C ALA A 254 5.58 10.48 33.51
N GLU A 255 4.80 10.79 32.48
CA GLU A 255 5.26 11.60 31.33
C GLU A 255 5.71 13.00 31.78
N ALA A 256 4.91 13.65 32.63
CA ALA A 256 5.26 14.94 33.21
C ALA A 256 6.54 14.86 34.06
N ALA A 257 6.75 13.78 34.80
CA ALA A 257 7.98 13.55 35.58
C ALA A 257 9.19 13.36 34.65
N CYS A 258 9.06 12.58 33.57
CA CYS A 258 10.08 12.41 32.55
C CYS A 258 10.48 13.74 31.91
N GLN A 259 9.51 14.57 31.55
CA GLN A 259 9.74 15.89 30.94
C GLN A 259 10.48 16.84 31.88
N ARG A 260 10.21 16.79 33.17
CA ARG A 260 10.93 17.54 34.22
C ARG A 260 12.29 16.94 34.58
N GLY A 261 12.65 15.78 34.05
CA GLY A 261 13.90 15.09 34.35
C GLY A 261 13.99 14.57 35.80
N VAL A 262 12.85 14.20 36.41
CA VAL A 262 12.79 13.68 37.78
C VAL A 262 13.45 12.28 37.84
N PRO A 263 14.54 12.07 38.60
CA PRO A 263 15.17 10.76 38.71
C PRO A 263 14.22 9.77 39.41
N PRO A 264 14.07 8.53 38.89
CA PRO A 264 13.17 7.52 39.46
C PRO A 264 13.42 7.17 40.93
N GLU A 265 14.69 7.25 41.38
CA GLU A 265 15.09 6.98 42.75
C GLU A 265 14.93 8.18 43.71
N SER A 266 14.49 9.33 43.22
CA SER A 266 14.36 10.55 44.03
C SER A 266 13.22 10.50 45.03
N ALA A 267 13.25 11.39 46.04
CA ALA A 267 12.13 11.59 46.97
C ALA A 267 10.88 12.18 46.27
N GLU A 268 11.09 12.92 45.21
CA GLU A 268 10.00 13.45 44.38
C GLU A 268 9.27 12.31 43.63
N ALA A 269 10.01 11.42 42.98
CA ALA A 269 9.43 10.23 42.33
C ALA A 269 8.67 9.36 43.32
N ALA A 270 9.17 9.18 44.55
CA ALA A 270 8.43 8.44 45.58
C ALA A 270 7.10 9.09 45.95
N ARG A 271 7.02 10.44 45.97
CA ARG A 271 5.74 11.16 46.20
C ARG A 271 4.77 10.97 45.04
N ILE A 272 5.25 11.06 43.79
CA ILE A 272 4.44 10.84 42.58
C ILE A 272 3.87 9.40 42.61
N VAL A 273 4.73 8.40 42.82
CA VAL A 273 4.30 6.99 42.94
C VAL A 273 3.28 6.81 44.08
N ALA A 274 3.46 7.45 45.21
CA ALA A 274 2.53 7.40 46.32
C ALA A 274 1.15 8.02 45.96
N GLN A 275 1.13 9.09 45.19
CA GLN A 275 -0.10 9.71 44.68
C GLN A 275 -0.81 8.82 43.65
N ILE A 276 -0.07 8.23 42.72
CA ILE A 276 -0.61 7.28 41.72
C ILE A 276 -1.24 6.07 42.41
N LEU A 277 -0.57 5.56 43.46
CA LEU A 277 -1.03 4.41 44.23
C LEU A 277 -1.95 4.77 45.40
N ALA A 278 -2.37 6.03 45.52
CA ALA A 278 -3.32 6.42 46.56
C ALA A 278 -4.63 5.64 46.39
N GLY A 279 -4.96 4.78 47.37
CA GLY A 279 -6.12 3.86 47.28
C GLY A 279 -5.77 2.43 46.87
N THR A 280 -4.50 2.12 46.58
CA THR A 280 -4.04 0.76 46.32
C THR A 280 -3.37 0.15 47.55
N PRO A 281 -4.15 -0.48 48.50
CA PRO A 281 -3.60 -1.05 49.70
C PRO A 281 -2.92 -2.40 49.45
N GLY A 282 -1.81 -2.66 50.15
CA GLY A 282 -1.13 -3.98 50.17
C GLY A 282 0.10 -4.04 49.29
N ALA A 283 1.14 -4.72 49.83
CA ALA A 283 2.43 -4.93 49.16
C ALA A 283 2.24 -5.82 47.90
N GLN A 284 1.40 -6.84 48.00
CA GLN A 284 1.16 -7.78 46.91
C GLN A 284 0.59 -7.10 45.68
N ARG A 285 -0.42 -6.21 45.82
CA ARG A 285 -1.01 -5.47 44.70
C ARG A 285 -0.04 -4.50 44.01
N ARG A 286 0.89 -3.93 44.79
CA ARG A 286 1.96 -3.10 44.22
C ARG A 286 2.95 -3.91 43.43
N ALA A 287 3.26 -5.14 43.90
CA ALA A 287 4.11 -6.07 43.14
C ALA A 287 3.47 -6.54 41.86
N GLU A 288 2.13 -6.82 41.89
CA GLU A 288 1.35 -7.14 40.71
C GLU A 288 1.35 -5.99 39.69
N PHE A 289 1.18 -4.75 40.18
CA PHE A 289 1.24 -3.56 39.33
C PHE A 289 2.63 -3.37 38.70
N LEU A 290 3.70 -3.57 39.45
CA LEU A 290 5.07 -3.51 38.92
C LEU A 290 5.28 -4.57 37.85
N ALA A 291 4.88 -5.82 38.08
CA ALA A 291 5.00 -6.89 37.08
C ALA A 291 4.24 -6.57 35.78
N GLN A 292 3.11 -5.91 35.91
CA GLN A 292 2.30 -5.51 34.76
C GLN A 292 2.93 -4.34 33.98
N LEU A 293 3.53 -3.35 34.68
CA LEU A 293 4.30 -2.29 34.04
C LEU A 293 5.51 -2.88 33.29
N GLU A 294 6.24 -3.80 33.92
CA GLU A 294 7.39 -4.48 33.30
C GLU A 294 6.97 -5.28 32.06
N ALA A 295 5.81 -5.94 32.09
CA ALA A 295 5.28 -6.62 30.93
C ALA A 295 4.90 -5.63 29.81
N ALA A 296 4.32 -4.48 30.16
CA ALA A 296 3.88 -3.45 29.19
C ALA A 296 5.08 -2.71 28.57
N THR A 297 6.25 -2.70 29.21
CA THR A 297 7.49 -2.10 28.70
C THR A 297 8.34 -3.06 27.87
N ASP A 298 7.84 -4.23 27.50
CA ASP A 298 8.56 -5.15 26.61
C ASP A 298 8.77 -4.51 25.24
N PRO A 299 10.02 -4.42 24.73
CA PRO A 299 10.32 -3.76 23.47
C PRO A 299 9.57 -4.33 22.26
N ARG A 300 9.13 -5.60 22.33
CA ARG A 300 8.34 -6.24 21.24
C ARG A 300 6.97 -5.61 21.05
N ILE A 301 6.37 -5.09 22.14
CA ILE A 301 5.07 -4.40 22.07
C ILE A 301 5.22 -3.07 21.33
N GLU A 302 6.23 -2.28 21.71
CA GLU A 302 6.52 -1.02 21.02
C GLU A 302 6.86 -1.27 19.55
N ARG A 303 7.72 -2.26 19.28
CA ARG A 303 8.10 -2.65 17.92
C ARG A 303 6.90 -3.04 17.06
N TYR A 304 5.93 -3.76 17.60
CA TYR A 304 4.68 -4.07 16.89
C TYR A 304 3.96 -2.79 16.42
N TRP A 305 3.81 -1.80 17.31
CA TRP A 305 3.12 -0.55 16.97
C TRP A 305 3.92 0.33 16.03
N GLU A 306 5.23 0.41 16.18
CA GLU A 306 6.11 1.12 15.24
C GLU A 306 5.99 0.54 13.84
N LEU A 307 6.12 -0.78 13.71
CA LEU A 307 6.04 -1.47 12.43
C LEU A 307 4.68 -1.23 11.75
N THR A 308 3.59 -1.32 12.50
CA THR A 308 2.25 -1.05 11.96
C THR A 308 2.09 0.41 11.51
N ALA A 309 2.69 1.35 12.22
CA ALA A 309 2.69 2.77 11.86
C ALA A 309 3.48 3.02 10.56
N VAL A 310 4.68 2.45 10.44
CA VAL A 310 5.52 2.56 9.24
C VAL A 310 4.80 1.98 8.03
N ILE A 311 4.26 0.76 8.13
CA ILE A 311 3.55 0.09 7.03
C ILE A 311 2.36 0.93 6.55
N SER A 312 1.60 1.50 7.50
CA SER A 312 0.42 2.32 7.21
C SER A 312 0.76 3.74 6.74
N GLY A 313 2.05 4.13 6.66
CA GLY A 313 2.47 5.49 6.35
C GLY A 313 2.01 6.53 7.38
N ARG A 314 1.65 6.10 8.59
CA ARG A 314 1.33 7.00 9.70
C ARG A 314 2.64 7.53 10.30
N GLY A 315 2.60 8.74 10.81
CA GLY A 315 3.75 9.30 11.53
C GLY A 315 4.14 8.45 12.74
N PRO A 316 5.29 8.76 13.39
CA PRO A 316 5.78 7.98 14.51
C PRO A 316 4.69 7.82 15.58
N PHE A 317 4.56 6.59 16.06
CA PHE A 317 3.62 6.28 17.14
C PHE A 317 4.14 6.96 18.43
N PRO A 318 3.30 7.72 19.15
CA PRO A 318 3.73 8.30 20.41
C PRO A 318 4.10 7.18 21.38
N SER A 319 5.39 7.04 21.65
CA SER A 319 5.89 6.04 22.58
C SER A 319 5.53 6.44 24.00
N VAL A 320 4.78 5.57 24.69
CA VAL A 320 4.51 5.69 26.12
C VAL A 320 5.56 4.90 26.95
N GLN A 321 6.47 4.23 26.28
CA GLN A 321 7.44 3.32 26.90
C GLN A 321 8.29 4.04 27.93
N ARG A 322 8.82 5.21 27.59
CA ARG A 322 9.66 6.00 28.49
C ARG A 322 8.95 6.35 29.81
N ALA A 323 7.67 6.72 29.74
CA ALA A 323 6.85 7.03 30.92
C ALA A 323 6.61 5.76 31.78
N LEU A 324 6.30 4.63 31.11
CA LEU A 324 6.10 3.35 31.81
C LEU A 324 7.38 2.81 32.43
N GLU A 325 8.51 2.89 31.75
CA GLU A 325 9.84 2.53 32.27
C GLU A 325 10.21 3.37 33.48
N TRP A 326 10.01 4.69 33.39
CA TRP A 326 10.22 5.59 34.52
C TRP A 326 9.36 5.20 35.70
N LEU A 327 8.08 4.95 35.49
CA LEU A 327 7.12 4.55 36.54
C LEU A 327 7.50 3.21 37.19
N ALA A 328 7.89 2.22 36.38
CA ALA A 328 8.37 0.93 36.87
C ALA A 328 9.64 1.08 37.73
N ALA A 329 10.61 1.88 37.25
CA ALA A 329 11.84 2.17 38.01
C ALA A 329 11.56 2.90 39.32
N ALA A 330 10.69 3.92 39.29
CA ALA A 330 10.32 4.68 40.48
C ALA A 330 9.55 3.83 41.52
N LEU A 331 8.69 2.94 41.05
CA LEU A 331 7.94 2.00 41.89
C LEU A 331 8.90 0.98 42.55
N ARG A 332 9.85 0.42 41.77
CA ARG A 332 10.87 -0.50 42.26
C ARG A 332 11.74 0.16 43.34
N ALA A 333 12.23 1.38 43.10
CA ALA A 333 12.99 2.16 44.06
C ALA A 333 12.21 2.48 45.34
N SER A 334 10.89 2.68 45.25
CA SER A 334 10.03 2.95 46.41
C SER A 334 9.78 1.73 47.26
N GLN A 335 9.82 0.52 46.68
CA GLN A 335 9.69 -0.75 47.40
C GLN A 335 11.00 -1.07 48.20
N GLY A 336 12.15 -0.93 47.54
CA GLY A 336 13.45 -1.16 48.21
C GLY A 336 13.72 -0.25 49.41
N ARG A 337 13.23 1.01 49.37
CA ARG A 337 13.36 1.93 50.53
C ARG A 337 12.51 1.52 51.73
N LYS A 338 11.40 0.85 51.53
CA LYS A 338 10.53 0.34 52.62
C LYS A 338 11.11 -0.92 53.29
N GLU A 339 11.86 -1.71 52.55
CA GLU A 339 12.54 -2.90 53.06
C GLU A 339 13.80 -2.52 53.84
N ALA A 340 14.54 -1.52 53.38
CA ALA A 340 15.77 -1.02 54.07
C ALA A 340 15.48 -0.20 55.34
N GLY A 341 14.25 0.26 55.54
CA GLY A 341 13.82 1.03 56.73
C GLY A 341 13.09 0.20 57.81
N ARG A 342 13.03 -1.12 57.64
CA ARG A 342 12.51 -2.07 58.64
C ARG A 342 13.67 -2.82 59.31
#